data_7535f0002d412cb5b85ef2c0a813e5fa
#
_entry.id   7535f0002d412cb5b85ef2c0a813e5fa
#
_cell.length_a   1.000
_cell.length_b   1.000
_cell.length_c   1.000
_cell.angle_alpha   90.00
_cell.angle_beta   90.00
_cell.angle_gamma   90.00
#
_symmetry.space_group_name_H-M   'P 1'
#
loop_
_entity.id
_entity.type
_entity.pdbx_description
1 polymer ?
#
loop_
_entity_poly.entity_id
_entity_poly.type
_entity_poly.pdbx_seq_one_letter_code
_entity_poly.pdbx_strand_id
1 'polypeptide(L)'
;MATVVAAAFVVGGLLVAGSTPPARRSSPVTVPIRGVRVYLDVSGRSPDHPGETHLTFDGNPRTSWWTDAYLGPDKAHFGGLYDGEGLAIHLARSARLQRLTVMSSTRGWAASTYVSTHGVAMSAPLADWGQMVSSRRNLQGSASFDLRGRSGDWVLLWLTDLGPAGLANVAELQIRASA
;
A
#
# COMPACT_ATOMS: atom_id res chain seq x y z
N MET A 1 -55.27 67.66 -21.38
CA MET A 1 -55.05 66.23 -21.10
C MET A 1 -53.57 65.90 -21.32
N ALA A 2 -52.79 65.73 -20.27
CA ALA A 2 -51.36 65.45 -20.37
C ALA A 2 -51.14 64.01 -20.00
N THR A 3 -50.57 63.25 -20.94
CA THR A 3 -50.25 61.84 -20.76
C THR A 3 -48.82 61.69 -20.23
N VAL A 4 -48.68 61.20 -19.01
CA VAL A 4 -47.33 60.86 -18.36
C VAL A 4 -46.97 59.48 -18.80
N VAL A 5 -45.83 59.34 -19.48
CA VAL A 5 -45.18 58.05 -19.80
C VAL A 5 -44.17 57.76 -18.70
N ALA A 6 -44.41 56.70 -17.92
CA ALA A 6 -43.47 56.21 -16.94
C ALA A 6 -42.46 55.22 -17.59
N ALA A 7 -41.21 55.57 -17.61
CA ALA A 7 -40.11 54.66 -18.04
C ALA A 7 -39.63 53.77 -16.84
N ALA A 8 -39.83 52.47 -17.00
CA ALA A 8 -39.30 51.50 -16.02
C ALA A 8 -37.84 51.15 -16.37
N PHE A 9 -36.90 51.46 -15.50
CA PHE A 9 -35.50 51.01 -15.59
C PHE A 9 -35.39 49.60 -14.97
N VAL A 10 -35.10 48.60 -15.80
CA VAL A 10 -34.70 47.25 -15.34
C VAL A 10 -33.21 47.27 -15.10
N VAL A 11 -32.83 47.22 -13.81
CA VAL A 11 -31.42 47.03 -13.42
C VAL A 11 -31.14 45.53 -13.47
N GLY A 12 -30.48 45.07 -14.54
CA GLY A 12 -29.98 43.72 -14.70
C GLY A 12 -28.76 43.50 -13.81
N GLY A 13 -28.95 42.80 -12.68
CA GLY A 13 -27.85 42.38 -11.84
C GLY A 13 -27.02 41.26 -12.52
N LEU A 14 -25.80 41.55 -12.88
CA LEU A 14 -24.83 40.58 -13.41
C LEU A 14 -24.33 39.69 -12.24
N LEU A 15 -24.86 38.48 -12.13
CA LEU A 15 -24.33 37.46 -11.21
C LEU A 15 -22.99 36.97 -11.75
N VAL A 16 -21.89 37.48 -11.22
CA VAL A 16 -20.56 36.94 -11.45
C VAL A 16 -20.47 35.61 -10.70
N ALA A 17 -20.66 34.50 -11.42
CA ALA A 17 -20.38 33.17 -10.88
C ALA A 17 -18.87 33.08 -10.55
N GLY A 18 -18.54 33.19 -9.26
CA GLY A 18 -17.17 32.99 -8.77
C GLY A 18 -16.69 31.58 -9.09
N SER A 19 -15.85 31.45 -10.12
CA SER A 19 -15.17 30.21 -10.43
C SER A 19 -14.23 29.87 -9.27
N THR A 20 -14.62 28.92 -8.43
CA THR A 20 -13.72 28.35 -7.41
C THR A 20 -12.52 27.75 -8.15
N PRO A 21 -11.28 28.19 -7.90
CA PRO A 21 -10.14 27.62 -8.58
C PRO A 21 -10.05 26.13 -8.23
N PRO A 22 -9.72 25.25 -9.20
CA PRO A 22 -9.61 23.81 -8.94
C PRO A 22 -8.59 23.59 -7.84
N ALA A 23 -8.98 22.85 -6.81
CA ALA A 23 -8.12 22.47 -5.70
C ALA A 23 -6.82 21.88 -6.27
N ARG A 24 -5.69 22.55 -6.01
CA ARG A 24 -4.36 22.12 -6.45
C ARG A 24 -4.11 20.73 -5.84
N ARG A 25 -4.17 19.67 -6.65
CA ARG A 25 -3.84 18.33 -6.21
C ARG A 25 -2.35 18.33 -5.90
N SER A 26 -2.01 18.31 -4.63
CA SER A 26 -0.62 18.17 -4.18
C SER A 26 -0.05 16.88 -4.74
N SER A 27 1.14 16.93 -5.32
CA SER A 27 1.81 15.74 -5.85
C SER A 27 2.16 14.79 -4.70
N PRO A 28 1.93 13.47 -4.86
CA PRO A 28 2.27 12.51 -3.84
C PRO A 28 3.75 12.57 -3.46
N VAL A 29 4.04 12.58 -2.17
CA VAL A 29 5.41 12.59 -1.64
C VAL A 29 5.83 11.19 -1.18
N THR A 30 7.09 10.85 -1.31
CA THR A 30 7.64 9.61 -0.77
C THR A 30 7.75 9.72 0.75
N VAL A 31 7.28 8.71 1.48
CA VAL A 31 7.46 8.59 2.92
C VAL A 31 8.63 7.64 3.19
N PRO A 32 9.67 8.07 3.92
CA PRO A 32 10.80 7.20 4.24
C PRO A 32 10.36 5.99 5.07
N ILE A 33 10.93 4.84 4.75
CA ILE A 33 10.79 3.60 5.53
C ILE A 33 11.83 3.65 6.66
N ARG A 34 11.40 3.43 7.89
CA ARG A 34 12.25 3.34 9.08
C ARG A 34 12.78 1.93 9.31
N GLY A 35 12.01 0.93 8.91
CA GLY A 35 12.37 -0.47 9.05
C GLY A 35 11.30 -1.39 8.48
N VAL A 36 11.71 -2.62 8.21
CA VAL A 36 10.84 -3.70 7.76
C VAL A 36 11.11 -4.93 8.61
N ARG A 37 10.07 -5.66 8.95
CA ARG A 37 10.14 -6.93 9.68
C ARG A 37 9.28 -7.96 8.98
N VAL A 38 9.69 -9.21 9.04
CA VAL A 38 8.83 -10.31 8.59
C VAL A 38 7.71 -10.49 9.61
N TYR A 39 6.49 -10.60 9.11
CA TYR A 39 5.29 -10.86 9.88
C TYR A 39 4.71 -12.21 9.50
N LEU A 40 4.45 -13.04 10.50
CA LEU A 40 3.86 -14.36 10.36
C LEU A 40 2.79 -14.52 11.43
N ASP A 41 1.53 -14.75 11.06
CA ASP A 41 0.39 -14.86 11.98
C ASP A 41 0.29 -16.20 12.72
N VAL A 42 1.41 -16.94 12.75
CA VAL A 42 1.55 -18.25 13.39
C VAL A 42 2.67 -18.21 14.42
N SER A 43 2.35 -18.56 15.65
CA SER A 43 3.34 -18.71 16.71
C SER A 43 4.15 -20.01 16.58
N GLY A 44 5.40 -19.97 17.01
CA GLY A 44 6.27 -21.16 17.07
C GLY A 44 6.94 -21.56 15.75
N ARG A 45 6.81 -20.73 14.70
CA ARG A 45 7.58 -20.85 13.45
C ARG A 45 8.56 -19.70 13.30
N SER A 46 9.68 -19.99 12.65
CA SER A 46 10.63 -18.96 12.26
C SER A 46 10.16 -18.28 10.97
N PRO A 47 10.20 -16.94 10.90
CA PRO A 47 9.92 -16.22 9.67
C PRO A 47 11.07 -16.39 8.66
N ASP A 48 10.73 -16.27 7.36
CA ASP A 48 11.68 -16.43 6.27
C ASP A 48 12.68 -15.26 6.22
N HIS A 49 13.97 -15.54 6.27
CA HIS A 49 15.07 -14.58 6.10
C HIS A 49 14.92 -13.23 6.85
N PRO A 50 14.61 -13.21 8.17
CA PRO A 50 14.29 -11.97 8.89
C PRO A 50 15.48 -10.98 8.96
N GLY A 51 16.71 -11.45 8.79
CA GLY A 51 17.92 -10.63 8.74
C GLY A 51 18.10 -9.84 7.44
N GLU A 52 17.37 -10.20 6.38
CA GLU A 52 17.52 -9.63 5.03
C GLU A 52 16.48 -8.57 4.69
N THR A 53 15.52 -8.28 5.58
CA THR A 53 14.44 -7.33 5.32
C THR A 53 14.95 -5.91 4.99
N HIS A 54 16.14 -5.53 5.43
CA HIS A 54 16.77 -4.25 5.11
C HIS A 54 17.07 -4.09 3.60
N LEU A 55 17.22 -5.21 2.86
CA LEU A 55 17.43 -5.20 1.41
C LEU A 55 16.20 -4.74 0.62
N THR A 56 15.03 -4.65 1.28
CA THR A 56 13.79 -4.21 0.63
C THR A 56 13.64 -2.68 0.53
N PHE A 57 14.57 -1.90 1.10
CA PHE A 57 14.55 -0.44 1.08
C PHE A 57 15.95 0.19 1.13
N ASP A 58 16.96 -0.54 0.65
CA ASP A 58 18.36 -0.11 0.60
C ASP A 58 18.70 0.78 -0.62
N GLY A 59 17.74 0.94 -1.53
CA GLY A 59 17.89 1.71 -2.78
C GLY A 59 18.61 0.94 -3.89
N ASN A 60 18.82 -0.37 -3.72
CA ASN A 60 19.50 -1.22 -4.69
C ASN A 60 18.57 -2.32 -5.24
N PRO A 61 17.99 -2.16 -6.43
CA PRO A 61 17.05 -3.13 -6.99
C PRO A 61 17.68 -4.48 -7.37
N ARG A 62 18.99 -4.67 -7.14
CA ARG A 62 19.69 -5.94 -7.38
C ARG A 62 19.78 -6.80 -6.13
N THR A 63 19.50 -6.26 -4.96
CA THR A 63 19.36 -6.97 -3.70
C THR A 63 17.89 -7.27 -3.44
N SER A 64 17.56 -8.28 -2.65
CA SER A 64 16.18 -8.61 -2.32
C SER A 64 16.09 -9.45 -1.06
N TRP A 65 14.99 -9.27 -0.35
CA TRP A 65 14.49 -10.27 0.58
C TRP A 65 13.74 -11.36 -0.20
N TRP A 66 13.81 -12.60 0.26
CA TRP A 66 13.17 -13.77 -0.33
C TRP A 66 12.38 -14.54 0.74
N THR A 67 11.29 -15.20 0.34
CA THR A 67 10.72 -16.28 1.12
C THR A 67 11.62 -17.52 1.03
N ASP A 68 11.43 -18.51 1.92
CA ASP A 68 11.98 -19.83 1.70
C ASP A 68 11.44 -20.45 0.41
N ALA A 69 12.16 -21.43 -0.14
CA ALA A 69 11.71 -22.19 -1.30
C ALA A 69 10.81 -23.33 -0.85
N TYR A 70 9.53 -23.20 -1.09
CA TYR A 70 8.55 -24.24 -0.76
C TYR A 70 8.44 -25.26 -1.90
N LEU A 71 8.26 -26.54 -1.53
CA LEU A 71 8.25 -27.66 -2.47
C LEU A 71 6.89 -28.38 -2.43
N GLY A 72 6.68 -29.28 -3.40
CA GLY A 72 5.48 -30.11 -3.50
C GLY A 72 4.30 -29.44 -4.18
N PRO A 73 3.10 -30.03 -4.10
CA PRO A 73 1.91 -29.54 -4.80
C PRO A 73 1.44 -28.17 -4.29
N ASP A 74 1.60 -27.91 -2.98
CA ASP A 74 1.13 -26.69 -2.33
C ASP A 74 2.23 -25.60 -2.21
N LYS A 75 3.32 -25.73 -2.98
CA LYS A 75 4.46 -24.81 -2.91
C LYS A 75 4.09 -23.33 -3.07
N ALA A 76 3.12 -23.02 -3.91
CA ALA A 76 2.65 -21.66 -4.12
C ALA A 76 1.95 -21.08 -2.87
N HIS A 77 1.42 -21.94 -2.01
CA HIS A 77 0.73 -21.60 -0.77
C HIS A 77 1.55 -22.04 0.45
N PHE A 78 2.82 -21.64 0.48
CA PHE A 78 3.74 -21.87 1.60
C PHE A 78 3.84 -23.35 2.01
N GLY A 79 3.75 -24.28 1.03
CA GLY A 79 3.78 -25.72 1.26
C GLY A 79 2.60 -26.26 2.07
N GLY A 80 1.49 -25.51 2.18
CA GLY A 80 0.33 -25.82 3.03
C GLY A 80 0.61 -25.66 4.53
N LEU A 81 1.67 -24.96 4.92
CA LEU A 81 2.08 -24.81 6.32
C LEU A 81 1.34 -23.66 7.03
N TYR A 82 0.97 -22.61 6.31
CA TYR A 82 0.26 -21.42 6.80
C TYR A 82 -0.33 -20.62 5.64
N ASP A 83 -1.22 -19.68 5.95
CA ASP A 83 -2.03 -18.96 4.96
C ASP A 83 -1.27 -17.82 4.26
N GLY A 84 -0.11 -17.47 4.76
CA GLY A 84 0.70 -16.40 4.19
C GLY A 84 1.84 -15.95 5.10
N GLU A 85 2.69 -15.09 4.56
CA GLU A 85 3.76 -14.41 5.25
C GLU A 85 3.90 -13.00 4.69
N GLY A 86 4.34 -12.03 5.46
CA GLY A 86 4.36 -10.67 4.99
C GLY A 86 5.51 -9.83 5.51
N LEU A 87 5.60 -8.64 4.92
CA LEU A 87 6.53 -7.60 5.32
C LEU A 87 5.77 -6.49 6.04
N ALA A 88 6.00 -6.34 7.34
CA ALA A 88 5.52 -5.25 8.16
C ALA A 88 6.45 -4.05 8.02
N ILE A 89 6.00 -3.02 7.34
CA ILE A 89 6.75 -1.82 6.95
C ILE A 89 6.45 -0.72 7.95
N HIS A 90 7.45 -0.26 8.72
CA HIS A 90 7.34 0.88 9.62
C HIS A 90 7.85 2.14 8.94
N LEU A 91 7.04 3.17 8.88
CA LEU A 91 7.36 4.45 8.27
C LEU A 91 7.99 5.42 9.28
N ALA A 92 8.75 6.39 8.79
CA ALA A 92 9.38 7.40 9.63
C ALA A 92 8.36 8.35 10.29
N ARG A 93 7.15 8.45 9.75
CA ARG A 93 6.04 9.25 10.29
C ARG A 93 4.71 8.71 9.84
N SER A 94 3.67 8.99 10.59
CA SER A 94 2.29 8.77 10.15
C SER A 94 1.96 9.72 8.98
N ALA A 95 1.21 9.21 8.00
CA ALA A 95 0.83 9.97 6.81
C ALA A 95 -0.48 9.41 6.21
N ARG A 96 -1.11 10.21 5.34
CA ARG A 96 -2.25 9.76 4.53
C ARG A 96 -1.73 9.03 3.30
N LEU A 97 -1.65 7.71 3.39
CA LEU A 97 -0.97 6.84 2.43
C LEU A 97 -1.80 6.65 1.16
N GLN A 98 -1.15 6.78 0.01
CA GLN A 98 -1.79 6.66 -1.30
C GLN A 98 -1.41 5.36 -2.00
N ARG A 99 -0.14 4.99 -1.98
CA ARG A 99 0.36 3.86 -2.76
C ARG A 99 1.55 3.17 -2.09
N LEU A 100 1.54 1.85 -2.12
CA LEU A 100 2.72 1.01 -1.96
C LEU A 100 3.15 0.51 -3.34
N THR A 101 4.40 0.71 -3.71
CA THR A 101 5.02 0.08 -4.87
C THR A 101 5.99 -0.99 -4.38
N VAL A 102 5.91 -2.17 -4.98
CA VAL A 102 6.75 -3.34 -4.69
C VAL A 102 7.52 -3.68 -5.95
N MET A 103 8.85 -3.68 -5.91
CA MET A 103 9.69 -4.24 -6.96
C MET A 103 9.96 -5.71 -6.67
N SER A 104 9.65 -6.55 -7.63
CA SER A 104 9.79 -8.00 -7.53
C SER A 104 10.08 -8.59 -8.90
N SER A 105 10.80 -9.69 -8.95
CA SER A 105 10.96 -10.52 -10.17
C SER A 105 10.03 -11.73 -10.20
N THR A 106 9.33 -12.01 -9.09
CA THR A 106 8.41 -13.15 -8.97
C THR A 106 7.24 -13.01 -9.95
N ARG A 107 6.79 -14.12 -10.49
CA ARG A 107 5.62 -14.20 -11.38
C ARG A 107 4.54 -15.08 -10.79
N GLY A 108 3.29 -14.70 -11.01
CA GLY A 108 2.12 -15.43 -10.54
C GLY A 108 1.81 -15.22 -9.05
N TRP A 109 2.53 -14.34 -8.35
CA TRP A 109 2.35 -14.11 -6.92
C TRP A 109 1.07 -13.32 -6.60
N ALA A 110 0.65 -13.38 -5.35
CA ALA A 110 -0.49 -12.62 -4.85
C ALA A 110 -0.19 -12.01 -3.48
N ALA A 111 -0.77 -10.84 -3.23
CA ALA A 111 -0.66 -10.19 -1.93
C ALA A 111 -1.86 -9.30 -1.62
N SER A 112 -2.04 -9.06 -0.33
CA SER A 112 -2.97 -8.08 0.24
C SER A 112 -2.22 -7.03 1.05
N THR A 113 -2.82 -5.86 1.24
CA THR A 113 -2.23 -4.78 2.03
C THR A 113 -3.16 -4.36 3.16
N TYR A 114 -2.54 -4.00 4.29
CA TYR A 114 -3.19 -3.47 5.48
C TYR A 114 -2.47 -2.20 5.92
N VAL A 115 -3.16 -1.30 6.60
CA VAL A 115 -2.59 -0.06 7.15
C VAL A 115 -3.03 0.08 8.60
N SER A 116 -2.07 0.35 9.49
CA SER A 116 -2.31 0.56 10.91
C SER A 116 -1.65 1.86 11.40
N THR A 117 -2.20 2.45 12.46
CA THR A 117 -1.65 3.61 13.17
C THR A 117 -0.84 3.21 14.40
N HIS A 118 -0.66 1.92 14.64
CA HIS A 118 0.12 1.35 15.74
C HIS A 118 0.79 0.05 15.29
N GLY A 119 1.91 -0.27 15.91
CA GLY A 119 2.61 -1.52 15.62
C GLY A 119 1.78 -2.73 16.06
N VAL A 120 1.74 -3.74 15.19
CA VAL A 120 1.17 -5.05 15.50
C VAL A 120 2.31 -6.00 15.83
N ALA A 121 2.14 -6.88 16.83
CA ALA A 121 3.16 -7.89 17.14
C ALA A 121 3.37 -8.81 15.93
N MET A 122 4.62 -9.20 15.67
CA MET A 122 4.97 -9.93 14.44
C MET A 122 4.41 -11.36 14.37
N SER A 123 3.83 -11.85 15.45
CA SER A 123 3.16 -13.16 15.56
C SER A 123 1.70 -13.03 16.03
N ALA A 124 1.14 -11.84 16.00
CA ALA A 124 -0.27 -11.63 16.33
C ALA A 124 -1.17 -12.12 15.18
N PRO A 125 -2.45 -12.40 15.42
CA PRO A 125 -3.39 -12.74 14.35
C PRO A 125 -3.47 -11.64 13.27
N LEU A 126 -3.62 -12.04 12.00
CA LEU A 126 -3.75 -11.09 10.88
C LEU A 126 -4.90 -10.09 11.08
N ALA A 127 -5.96 -10.49 11.79
CA ALA A 127 -7.09 -9.64 12.13
C ALA A 127 -6.70 -8.38 12.93
N ASP A 128 -5.59 -8.40 13.67
CA ASP A 128 -5.10 -7.27 14.45
C ASP A 128 -4.57 -6.12 13.56
N TRP A 129 -4.29 -6.40 12.30
CA TRP A 129 -4.00 -5.38 11.29
C TRP A 129 -5.26 -4.63 10.81
N GLY A 130 -6.45 -5.08 11.22
CA GLY A 130 -7.71 -4.50 10.86
C GLY A 130 -8.17 -4.91 9.45
N GLN A 131 -8.87 -4.00 8.77
CA GLN A 131 -9.44 -4.30 7.45
C GLN A 131 -8.40 -4.27 6.34
N MET A 132 -8.46 -5.27 5.46
CA MET A 132 -7.71 -5.28 4.21
C MET A 132 -8.04 -4.03 3.37
N VAL A 133 -7.00 -3.36 2.89
CA VAL A 133 -7.12 -2.13 2.09
C VAL A 133 -7.20 -2.43 0.60
N SER A 134 -6.31 -3.29 0.12
CA SER A 134 -6.33 -3.77 -1.27
C SER A 134 -5.73 -5.17 -1.38
N SER A 135 -6.11 -5.89 -2.45
CA SER A 135 -5.57 -7.21 -2.77
C SER A 135 -5.36 -7.32 -4.27
N ARG A 136 -4.32 -8.03 -4.67
CA ARG A 136 -4.01 -8.33 -6.08
C ARG A 136 -3.50 -9.76 -6.21
N ARG A 137 -3.86 -10.40 -7.32
CA ARG A 137 -3.51 -11.79 -7.63
C ARG A 137 -2.84 -11.89 -8.99
N ASN A 138 -2.14 -12.99 -9.21
CA ASN A 138 -1.45 -13.32 -10.47
C ASN A 138 -0.57 -12.18 -10.98
N LEU A 139 0.21 -11.60 -10.07
CA LEU A 139 1.10 -10.48 -10.37
C LEU A 139 2.30 -10.98 -11.18
N GLN A 140 2.72 -10.18 -12.17
CA GLN A 140 3.79 -10.51 -13.08
C GLN A 140 4.99 -9.57 -12.85
N GLY A 141 5.78 -9.85 -11.80
CA GLY A 141 6.88 -8.99 -11.37
C GLY A 141 6.41 -7.87 -10.46
N SER A 142 6.93 -6.65 -10.66
CA SER A 142 6.63 -5.49 -9.81
C SER A 142 5.15 -5.11 -9.82
N ALA A 143 4.66 -4.60 -8.71
CA ALA A 143 3.25 -4.27 -8.50
C ALA A 143 3.06 -2.97 -7.71
N SER A 144 1.89 -2.37 -7.85
CA SER A 144 1.45 -1.24 -7.01
C SER A 144 0.11 -1.55 -6.37
N PHE A 145 -0.02 -1.19 -5.09
CA PHE A 145 -1.22 -1.34 -4.29
C PHE A 145 -1.75 0.04 -3.90
N ASP A 146 -3.04 0.27 -4.12
CA ASP A 146 -3.71 1.49 -3.68
C ASP A 146 -3.99 1.39 -2.17
N LEU A 147 -3.46 2.32 -1.40
CA LEU A 147 -3.66 2.40 0.05
C LEU A 147 -4.85 3.30 0.42
N ARG A 148 -5.59 3.78 -0.58
CA ARG A 148 -6.88 4.48 -0.48
C ARG A 148 -6.90 5.66 0.48
N GLY A 149 -5.77 6.35 0.64
CA GLY A 149 -5.67 7.48 1.56
C GLY A 149 -5.84 7.10 3.04
N ARG A 150 -5.60 5.84 3.41
CA ARG A 150 -5.60 5.43 4.82
C ARG A 150 -4.47 6.14 5.57
N SER A 151 -4.75 6.58 6.77
CA SER A 151 -3.75 7.18 7.65
C SER A 151 -3.08 6.12 8.51
N GLY A 152 -1.75 6.18 8.59
CA GLY A 152 -0.97 5.26 9.41
C GLY A 152 0.54 5.45 9.20
N ASP A 153 1.30 4.77 10.00
CA ASP A 153 2.77 4.65 9.93
C ASP A 153 3.23 3.20 9.84
N TRP A 154 2.29 2.25 9.82
CA TRP A 154 2.55 0.84 9.55
C TRP A 154 1.76 0.37 8.33
N VAL A 155 2.44 -0.36 7.45
CA VAL A 155 1.84 -1.03 6.28
C VAL A 155 2.29 -2.48 6.28
N LEU A 156 1.34 -3.41 6.17
CA LEU A 156 1.65 -4.81 5.92
C LEU A 156 1.45 -5.11 4.44
N LEU A 157 2.46 -5.70 3.82
CA LEU A 157 2.37 -6.43 2.55
C LEU A 157 2.27 -7.91 2.91
N TRP A 158 1.08 -8.49 2.79
CA TRP A 158 0.78 -9.88 3.13
C TRP A 158 0.75 -10.74 1.87
N LEU A 159 1.77 -11.58 1.68
CA LEU A 159 1.85 -12.54 0.57
C LEU A 159 0.90 -13.70 0.84
N THR A 160 0.08 -14.05 -0.14
CA THR A 160 -0.89 -15.16 -0.05
C THR A 160 -0.66 -16.24 -1.11
N ASP A 161 0.22 -15.94 -2.08
CA ASP A 161 0.60 -16.87 -3.15
C ASP A 161 2.01 -16.49 -3.63
N LEU A 162 2.90 -17.47 -3.71
CA LEU A 162 4.29 -17.31 -4.13
C LEU A 162 4.49 -17.54 -5.64
N GLY A 163 3.41 -17.88 -6.34
CA GLY A 163 3.46 -18.28 -7.75
C GLY A 163 4.00 -19.68 -7.97
N PRO A 164 4.11 -20.09 -9.23
CA PRO A 164 4.43 -21.48 -9.59
C PRO A 164 5.86 -21.90 -9.20
N ALA A 165 6.73 -20.96 -8.85
CA ALA A 165 8.07 -21.27 -8.35
C ALA A 165 8.08 -21.72 -6.88
N GLY A 166 7.02 -21.40 -6.10
CA GLY A 166 6.98 -21.64 -4.65
C GLY A 166 8.01 -20.78 -3.88
N LEU A 167 8.34 -19.63 -4.44
CA LEU A 167 9.35 -18.70 -3.94
C LEU A 167 9.00 -17.29 -4.41
N ALA A 168 9.00 -16.33 -3.52
CA ALA A 168 8.76 -14.94 -3.87
C ALA A 168 9.87 -14.01 -3.34
N ASN A 169 10.11 -12.93 -4.07
CA ASN A 169 11.07 -11.91 -3.64
C ASN A 169 10.48 -10.50 -3.60
N VAL A 170 11.07 -9.67 -2.78
CA VAL A 170 10.86 -8.22 -2.75
C VAL A 170 12.21 -7.53 -2.81
N ALA A 171 12.48 -6.81 -3.91
CA ALA A 171 13.72 -6.07 -4.10
C ALA A 171 13.63 -4.66 -3.51
N GLU A 172 12.52 -3.94 -3.77
CA GLU A 172 12.35 -2.58 -3.26
C GLU A 172 10.89 -2.30 -2.90
N LEU A 173 10.72 -1.54 -1.82
CA LEU A 173 9.45 -1.01 -1.33
C LEU A 173 9.47 0.51 -1.39
N GLN A 174 8.43 1.12 -1.92
CA GLN A 174 8.25 2.56 -1.91
C GLN A 174 6.84 2.92 -1.47
N ILE A 175 6.72 3.81 -0.49
CA ILE A 175 5.43 4.33 -0.02
C ILE A 175 5.27 5.78 -0.46
N ARG A 176 4.10 6.11 -1.02
CA ARG A 176 3.70 7.48 -1.34
C ARG A 176 2.48 7.90 -0.53
N ALA A 177 2.49 9.13 -0.07
CA ALA A 177 1.41 9.76 0.69
C ALA A 177 0.97 11.07 0.04
N SER A 178 -0.18 11.58 0.44
CA SER A 178 -0.57 12.96 0.15
C SER A 178 0.45 13.93 0.74
N ALA A 179 0.76 15.00 0.01
CA ALA A 179 1.54 16.12 0.52
C ALA A 179 0.76 16.88 1.58
#